data_ac605ad4bc8678a487696d5d74cf41e8
#
_entry.id   ac605ad4bc8678a487696d5d74cf41e8
#
_cell.length_a   1.000
_cell.length_b   1.000
_cell.length_c   1.000
_cell.angle_alpha   90.00
_cell.angle_beta   90.00
_cell.angle_gamma   90.00
#
_symmetry.space_group_name_H-M   'P 1'
#
loop_
_entity.id
_entity.type
_entity.pdbx_description
1 polymer ?
#
loop_
_entity_poly.entity_id
_entity_poly.type
_entity_poly.pdbx_seq_one_letter_code
_entity_poly.pdbx_strand_id
1 'polypeptide(L)'
;MAIVLPSCGQKNNKKAQVADENASVVYFTKDISPDGLIKIYEALGVEAKGRVAVKISTGESMLSNHLRPELIGPLVKKVNANLVECNTAYAGNRQQTADHWKAIEEHGYTAIATVDIMDEEGEMKIPVKDDKWIKYDIVGSHLQNYDFMINLAHFKGHAMGGFGGVLKNASIGVASRNGKTYIHTAGKAEDYNQLWQNLPEGWMNSPENDTPFIESMSAAAQAVHEYFKGRNGIVYIDVMNNISIDCDCDGNPHEPTIQDIGIAASLDPVALDKFCLDQVFNLPNDENNDTKALLERINQRHGTHIVYRGEEAGLGTTKYTVVEL
;
A
#
# COMPACT_ATOMS: atom_id res chain seq x y z
N MET A 1 25.40 -49.30 -47.54
CA MET A 1 24.22 -49.53 -46.68
C MET A 1 24.43 -48.65 -45.44
N ALA A 2 23.88 -47.44 -45.43
CA ALA A 2 24.05 -46.47 -44.36
C ALA A 2 22.80 -46.51 -43.46
N ILE A 3 22.99 -46.81 -42.18
CA ILE A 3 21.91 -46.88 -41.21
C ILE A 3 21.72 -45.47 -40.64
N VAL A 4 20.55 -44.88 -40.86
CA VAL A 4 20.12 -43.61 -40.27
C VAL A 4 19.38 -43.95 -38.97
N LEU A 5 19.92 -43.47 -37.84
CA LEU A 5 19.25 -43.54 -36.53
C LEU A 5 18.32 -42.32 -36.38
N PRO A 6 17.11 -42.47 -35.85
CA PRO A 6 16.22 -41.36 -35.61
C PRO A 6 16.60 -40.60 -34.34
N SER A 7 16.69 -39.27 -34.46
CA SER A 7 16.84 -38.32 -33.36
C SER A 7 15.60 -38.30 -32.47
N CYS A 8 15.81 -38.63 -31.21
CA CYS A 8 14.76 -38.57 -30.19
C CYS A 8 14.54 -37.11 -29.78
N GLY A 9 13.46 -36.49 -30.21
CA GLY A 9 13.05 -35.17 -29.81
C GLY A 9 12.66 -35.16 -28.31
N GLN A 10 13.37 -34.38 -27.49
CA GLN A 10 12.99 -34.09 -26.13
C GLN A 10 11.68 -33.30 -26.12
N LYS A 11 10.59 -33.92 -25.70
CA LYS A 11 9.35 -33.24 -25.32
C LYS A 11 9.58 -32.50 -24.02
N ASN A 12 9.67 -31.18 -24.07
CA ASN A 12 9.59 -30.33 -22.90
C ASN A 12 8.20 -30.49 -22.25
N ASN A 13 8.11 -31.36 -21.28
CA ASN A 13 6.98 -31.43 -20.35
C ASN A 13 7.04 -30.19 -19.44
N LYS A 14 6.43 -29.07 -19.84
CA LYS A 14 5.95 -28.09 -18.88
C LYS A 14 4.88 -28.79 -18.03
N LYS A 15 5.24 -29.24 -16.82
CA LYS A 15 4.26 -29.61 -15.81
C LYS A 15 3.34 -28.39 -15.62
N ALA A 16 2.09 -28.53 -15.96
CA ALA A 16 1.06 -27.58 -15.55
C ALA A 16 1.12 -27.56 -14.00
N GLN A 17 1.52 -26.42 -13.44
CA GLN A 17 1.41 -26.19 -12.02
C GLN A 17 -0.08 -26.26 -11.69
N VAL A 18 -0.48 -27.22 -10.87
CA VAL A 18 -1.84 -27.30 -10.33
C VAL A 18 -2.02 -26.00 -9.54
N ALA A 19 -2.94 -25.14 -9.99
CA ALA A 19 -3.25 -23.92 -9.27
C ALA A 19 -3.73 -24.32 -7.86
N ASP A 20 -3.10 -23.75 -6.83
CA ASP A 20 -3.57 -23.93 -5.46
C ASP A 20 -4.96 -23.24 -5.39
N GLU A 21 -6.01 -24.00 -5.10
CA GLU A 21 -7.40 -23.51 -5.08
C GLU A 21 -7.61 -22.37 -4.07
N ASN A 22 -6.65 -22.16 -3.17
CA ASN A 22 -6.66 -21.10 -2.16
C ASN A 22 -5.74 -19.91 -2.51
N ALA A 23 -5.14 -19.87 -3.69
CA ALA A 23 -4.27 -18.78 -4.10
C ALA A 23 -5.08 -17.62 -4.72
N SER A 24 -4.82 -16.40 -4.26
CA SER A 24 -5.39 -15.19 -4.84
C SER A 24 -4.69 -14.80 -6.14
N VAL A 25 -5.44 -14.17 -7.07
CA VAL A 25 -4.85 -13.69 -8.33
C VAL A 25 -4.21 -12.32 -8.11
N VAL A 26 -2.96 -12.18 -8.54
CA VAL A 26 -2.25 -10.91 -8.69
C VAL A 26 -2.03 -10.66 -10.17
N TYR A 27 -2.57 -9.58 -10.67
CA TYR A 27 -2.27 -9.07 -12.01
C TYR A 27 -1.00 -8.24 -11.96
N PHE A 28 -0.17 -8.33 -13.00
CA PHE A 28 1.10 -7.62 -13.06
C PHE A 28 1.37 -7.11 -14.47
N THR A 29 1.92 -5.90 -14.57
CA THR A 29 2.45 -5.34 -15.81
C THR A 29 3.75 -4.57 -15.56
N LYS A 30 4.68 -4.63 -16.50
CA LYS A 30 5.89 -3.80 -16.51
C LYS A 30 5.65 -2.39 -17.06
N ASP A 31 4.48 -2.17 -17.65
CA ASP A 31 4.11 -0.87 -18.22
C ASP A 31 3.66 0.11 -17.12
N ILE A 32 4.60 0.97 -16.69
CA ILE A 32 4.33 2.05 -15.73
C ILE A 32 3.94 3.31 -16.50
N SER A 33 2.83 3.22 -17.20
CA SER A 33 2.21 4.34 -17.91
C SER A 33 0.76 4.52 -17.45
N PRO A 34 0.11 5.65 -17.78
CA PRO A 34 -1.33 5.82 -17.54
C PRO A 34 -2.17 4.71 -18.17
N ASP A 35 -1.80 4.24 -19.35
CA ASP A 35 -2.49 3.14 -20.04
C ASP A 35 -2.26 1.80 -19.33
N GLY A 36 -1.03 1.54 -18.86
CA GLY A 36 -0.70 0.38 -18.04
C GLY A 36 -1.49 0.36 -16.73
N LEU A 37 -1.62 1.51 -16.06
CA LEU A 37 -2.40 1.65 -14.84
C LEU A 37 -3.90 1.41 -15.07
N ILE A 38 -4.45 1.90 -16.18
CA ILE A 38 -5.84 1.62 -16.57
C ILE A 38 -6.03 0.14 -16.89
N LYS A 39 -5.14 -0.45 -17.68
CA LYS A 39 -5.20 -1.85 -18.08
C LYS A 39 -5.20 -2.80 -16.89
N ILE A 40 -4.36 -2.53 -15.88
CA ILE A 40 -4.27 -3.38 -14.70
C ILE A 40 -5.51 -3.24 -13.80
N TYR A 41 -6.07 -2.03 -13.69
CA TYR A 41 -7.37 -1.82 -13.03
C TYR A 41 -8.49 -2.62 -13.72
N GLU A 42 -8.57 -2.55 -15.04
CA GLU A 42 -9.59 -3.28 -15.81
C GLU A 42 -9.46 -4.81 -15.67
N ALA A 43 -8.24 -5.32 -15.54
CA ALA A 43 -7.97 -6.74 -15.34
C ALA A 43 -8.57 -7.29 -14.03
N LEU A 44 -8.78 -6.45 -13.01
CA LEU A 44 -9.46 -6.85 -11.77
C LEU A 44 -10.92 -7.26 -12.00
N GLY A 45 -11.54 -6.86 -13.11
CA GLY A 45 -12.91 -7.22 -13.45
C GLY A 45 -13.99 -6.65 -12.53
N VAL A 46 -13.64 -5.62 -11.73
CA VAL A 46 -14.56 -4.97 -10.78
C VAL A 46 -14.79 -3.53 -11.22
N GLU A 47 -16.04 -3.16 -11.37
CA GLU A 47 -16.45 -1.81 -11.72
C GLU A 47 -16.61 -0.96 -10.46
N ALA A 48 -15.90 0.17 -10.39
CA ALA A 48 -16.07 1.16 -9.33
C ALA A 48 -17.47 1.81 -9.43
N LYS A 49 -18.27 1.72 -8.37
CA LYS A 49 -19.66 2.20 -8.34
C LYS A 49 -19.94 3.12 -7.17
N GLY A 50 -20.86 4.07 -7.38
CA GLY A 50 -21.21 5.06 -6.38
C GLY A 50 -20.19 6.20 -6.32
N ARG A 51 -19.99 6.78 -5.15
CA ARG A 51 -18.92 7.77 -4.91
C ARG A 51 -17.60 7.05 -4.70
N VAL A 52 -16.67 7.24 -5.63
CA VAL A 52 -15.41 6.51 -5.68
C VAL A 52 -14.30 7.35 -5.04
N ALA A 53 -13.58 6.75 -4.11
CA ALA A 53 -12.33 7.27 -3.55
C ALA A 53 -11.12 6.59 -4.22
N VAL A 54 -10.12 7.35 -4.64
CA VAL A 54 -8.78 6.84 -4.95
C VAL A 54 -7.85 7.28 -3.82
N LYS A 55 -7.46 6.34 -2.96
CA LYS A 55 -6.57 6.60 -1.82
C LYS A 55 -5.12 6.57 -2.27
N ILE A 56 -4.46 7.71 -2.14
CA ILE A 56 -3.05 7.90 -2.49
C ILE A 56 -2.24 8.41 -1.29
N SER A 57 -0.93 8.54 -1.45
CA SER A 57 -0.08 9.40 -0.63
C SER A 57 0.25 10.65 -1.45
N THR A 58 -0.09 11.82 -0.92
CA THR A 58 0.10 13.10 -1.64
C THR A 58 1.54 13.59 -1.62
N GLY A 59 2.43 12.95 -0.84
CA GLY A 59 3.83 13.36 -0.71
C GLY A 59 4.03 14.51 0.28
N GLU A 60 5.16 14.52 0.96
CA GLU A 60 5.49 15.54 1.97
C GLU A 60 6.07 16.81 1.33
N SER A 61 6.79 16.66 0.22
CA SER A 61 7.38 17.76 -0.56
C SER A 61 7.47 17.39 -2.04
N MET A 62 7.87 18.35 -2.88
CA MET A 62 8.17 18.10 -4.30
C MET A 62 9.34 17.12 -4.52
N LEU A 63 10.20 16.92 -3.51
CA LEU A 63 11.30 15.96 -3.54
C LEU A 63 10.85 14.54 -3.18
N SER A 64 9.69 14.37 -2.54
CA SER A 64 9.15 13.05 -2.21
C SER A 64 8.86 12.23 -3.47
N ASN A 65 9.08 10.91 -3.39
CA ASN A 65 8.92 9.98 -4.53
C ASN A 65 7.46 9.57 -4.79
N HIS A 66 6.48 10.37 -4.35
CA HIS A 66 5.06 10.09 -4.49
C HIS A 66 4.61 9.91 -5.94
N LEU A 67 3.50 9.19 -6.16
CA LEU A 67 2.91 8.98 -7.49
C LEU A 67 2.51 10.31 -8.11
N ARG A 68 3.00 10.57 -9.32
CA ARG A 68 2.77 11.84 -10.01
C ARG A 68 1.37 11.92 -10.61
N PRO A 69 0.75 13.13 -10.63
CA PRO A 69 -0.58 13.34 -11.21
C PRO A 69 -0.71 12.85 -12.64
N GLU A 70 0.35 12.98 -13.45
CA GLU A 70 0.37 12.55 -14.86
C GLU A 70 0.15 11.05 -15.02
N LEU A 71 0.66 10.24 -14.08
CA LEU A 71 0.48 8.79 -14.09
C LEU A 71 -0.94 8.42 -13.69
N ILE A 72 -1.46 9.01 -12.60
CA ILE A 72 -2.70 8.54 -11.98
C ILE A 72 -3.96 9.22 -12.53
N GLY A 73 -3.84 10.44 -13.07
CA GLY A 73 -4.97 11.27 -13.50
C GLY A 73 -5.91 10.58 -14.48
N PRO A 74 -5.43 9.90 -15.53
CA PRO A 74 -6.31 9.20 -16.47
C PRO A 74 -7.16 8.11 -15.81
N LEU A 75 -6.63 7.33 -14.86
CA LEU A 75 -7.42 6.37 -14.08
C LEU A 75 -8.47 7.08 -13.23
N VAL A 76 -8.07 8.10 -12.46
CA VAL A 76 -8.98 8.86 -11.59
C VAL A 76 -10.15 9.45 -12.38
N LYS A 77 -9.86 10.03 -13.56
CA LYS A 77 -10.87 10.56 -14.47
C LYS A 77 -11.77 9.46 -15.05
N LYS A 78 -11.21 8.31 -15.44
CA LYS A 78 -11.94 7.16 -15.98
C LYS A 78 -13.01 6.66 -15.03
N VAL A 79 -12.68 6.56 -13.74
CA VAL A 79 -13.60 6.05 -12.71
C VAL A 79 -14.40 7.17 -12.03
N ASN A 80 -14.26 8.41 -12.47
CA ASN A 80 -14.90 9.61 -11.91
C ASN A 80 -14.75 9.69 -10.38
N ALA A 81 -13.53 9.56 -9.90
CA ALA A 81 -13.22 9.49 -8.47
C ALA A 81 -12.71 10.83 -7.91
N ASN A 82 -12.84 10.95 -6.58
CA ASN A 82 -12.05 11.92 -5.81
C ASN A 82 -10.73 11.25 -5.36
N LEU A 83 -9.66 12.05 -5.31
CA LEU A 83 -8.45 11.67 -4.58
C LEU A 83 -8.68 11.88 -3.09
N VAL A 84 -8.28 10.92 -2.26
CA VAL A 84 -8.48 11.02 -0.81
C VAL A 84 -7.18 10.80 -0.04
N GLU A 85 -7.00 11.55 1.04
CA GLU A 85 -5.88 11.47 1.98
C GLU A 85 -6.35 11.89 3.38
N CYS A 86 -5.50 11.73 4.41
CA CYS A 86 -5.68 12.27 5.74
C CYS A 86 -4.41 12.97 6.22
N ASN A 87 -4.56 13.92 7.13
CA ASN A 87 -3.45 14.64 7.77
C ASN A 87 -2.49 13.67 8.47
N THR A 88 -1.22 14.06 8.61
CA THR A 88 -0.20 13.26 9.33
C THR A 88 -0.22 13.53 10.84
N ALA A 89 0.23 12.57 11.65
CA ALA A 89 0.31 12.69 13.09
C ALA A 89 1.60 13.38 13.57
N TYR A 90 2.58 13.51 12.71
CA TYR A 90 3.89 14.09 13.01
C TYR A 90 4.11 15.38 12.22
N ALA A 91 5.07 16.19 12.67
CA ALA A 91 5.38 17.49 12.07
C ALA A 91 5.81 17.35 10.61
N GLY A 92 5.32 18.28 9.78
CA GLY A 92 5.58 18.35 8.36
C GLY A 92 4.50 19.17 7.65
N ASN A 93 4.58 19.21 6.33
CA ASN A 93 3.65 19.98 5.49
C ASN A 93 2.22 19.41 5.47
N ARG A 94 2.03 18.17 5.91
CA ARG A 94 0.70 17.53 5.92
C ARG A 94 0.12 17.35 7.33
N GLN A 95 0.74 17.94 8.37
CA GLN A 95 0.20 17.83 9.73
C GLN A 95 -1.01 18.74 9.93
N GLN A 96 -0.95 19.98 9.43
CA GLN A 96 -2.05 20.94 9.53
C GLN A 96 -2.80 20.97 8.20
N THR A 97 -4.13 20.92 8.24
CA THR A 97 -4.99 20.87 7.05
C THR A 97 -4.68 21.99 6.05
N ALA A 98 -4.44 23.23 6.52
CA ALA A 98 -4.11 24.34 5.64
C ALA A 98 -2.79 24.18 4.89
N ASP A 99 -1.77 23.57 5.54
CA ASP A 99 -0.47 23.32 4.90
C ASP A 99 -0.54 22.08 4.02
N HIS A 100 -1.35 21.08 4.38
CA HIS A 100 -1.61 19.91 3.55
C HIS A 100 -2.30 20.30 2.24
N TRP A 101 -3.27 21.22 2.26
CA TRP A 101 -3.89 21.77 1.04
C TRP A 101 -2.86 22.44 0.13
N LYS A 102 -1.92 23.22 0.69
CA LYS A 102 -0.83 23.82 -0.11
C LYS A 102 0.04 22.75 -0.77
N ALA A 103 0.45 21.71 -0.03
CA ALA A 103 1.21 20.61 -0.59
C ALA A 103 0.45 19.89 -1.73
N ILE A 104 -0.84 19.66 -1.57
CA ILE A 104 -1.71 19.06 -2.59
C ILE A 104 -1.76 19.91 -3.86
N GLU A 105 -1.91 21.23 -3.71
CA GLU A 105 -1.92 22.19 -4.82
C GLU A 105 -0.56 22.27 -5.52
N GLU A 106 0.53 22.40 -4.76
CA GLU A 106 1.89 22.46 -5.28
C GLU A 106 2.28 21.18 -6.04
N HIS A 107 1.81 20.01 -5.59
CA HIS A 107 2.03 18.73 -6.25
C HIS A 107 1.11 18.50 -7.46
N GLY A 108 0.16 19.40 -7.74
CA GLY A 108 -0.67 19.38 -8.93
C GLY A 108 -1.89 18.46 -8.87
N TYR A 109 -2.23 17.88 -7.73
CA TYR A 109 -3.35 16.94 -7.63
C TYR A 109 -4.71 17.59 -7.89
N THR A 110 -4.89 18.87 -7.52
CA THR A 110 -6.12 19.62 -7.79
C THR A 110 -6.40 19.85 -9.26
N ALA A 111 -5.38 19.74 -10.13
CA ALA A 111 -5.54 19.86 -11.57
C ALA A 111 -6.14 18.61 -12.23
N ILE A 112 -6.09 17.44 -11.57
CA ILE A 112 -6.54 16.18 -12.14
C ILE A 112 -7.88 15.69 -11.58
N ALA A 113 -8.23 16.05 -10.35
CA ALA A 113 -9.46 15.63 -9.67
C ALA A 113 -9.81 16.55 -8.49
N THR A 114 -11.02 16.37 -7.97
CA THR A 114 -11.35 16.84 -6.61
C THR A 114 -10.53 16.05 -5.60
N VAL A 115 -9.90 16.76 -4.67
CA VAL A 115 -9.17 16.15 -3.54
C VAL A 115 -9.99 16.33 -2.27
N ASP A 116 -9.92 15.38 -1.37
CA ASP A 116 -10.61 15.38 -0.09
C ASP A 116 -9.64 14.94 1.03
N ILE A 117 -9.36 15.85 1.96
CA ILE A 117 -8.65 15.52 3.21
C ILE A 117 -9.71 15.00 4.17
N MET A 118 -9.86 13.68 4.22
CA MET A 118 -11.00 13.02 4.88
C MET A 118 -11.18 13.34 6.37
N ASP A 119 -10.13 13.80 7.04
CA ASP A 119 -10.17 14.16 8.47
C ASP A 119 -10.17 15.68 8.74
N GLU A 120 -10.40 16.52 7.72
CA GLU A 120 -10.40 17.97 7.89
C GLU A 120 -11.59 18.49 8.71
N GLU A 121 -12.74 17.83 8.64
CA GLU A 121 -13.95 18.17 9.39
C GLU A 121 -14.23 17.28 10.59
N GLY A 122 -13.33 16.31 10.88
CA GLY A 122 -13.44 15.41 12.01
C GLY A 122 -13.11 13.96 11.71
N GLU A 123 -13.45 13.10 12.65
CA GLU A 123 -13.10 11.68 12.58
C GLU A 123 -14.25 10.79 13.05
N MET A 124 -14.21 9.52 12.68
CA MET A 124 -15.14 8.51 13.14
C MET A 124 -14.41 7.21 13.50
N LYS A 125 -15.04 6.38 14.32
CA LYS A 125 -14.51 5.06 14.72
C LYS A 125 -15.19 3.97 13.90
N ILE A 126 -14.40 3.07 13.32
CA ILE A 126 -14.89 1.87 12.66
C ILE A 126 -14.41 0.62 13.41
N PRO A 127 -15.20 -0.48 13.44
CA PRO A 127 -14.87 -1.66 14.22
C PRO A 127 -13.67 -2.40 13.62
N VAL A 128 -12.81 -2.94 14.48
CA VAL A 128 -11.77 -3.92 14.12
C VAL A 128 -12.23 -5.31 14.51
N LYS A 129 -11.76 -6.35 13.80
CA LYS A 129 -11.98 -7.75 14.18
C LYS A 129 -10.84 -8.26 15.07
N ASP A 130 -9.61 -7.89 14.75
CA ASP A 130 -8.44 -8.19 15.56
C ASP A 130 -8.21 -7.08 16.60
N ASP A 131 -8.79 -7.25 17.77
CA ASP A 131 -8.77 -6.26 18.85
C ASP A 131 -7.63 -6.44 19.87
N LYS A 132 -6.57 -7.13 19.47
CA LYS A 132 -5.41 -7.40 20.33
C LYS A 132 -4.76 -6.12 20.86
N TRP A 133 -4.52 -5.16 19.98
CA TRP A 133 -3.85 -3.89 20.32
C TRP A 133 -4.78 -2.70 20.28
N ILE A 134 -5.49 -2.51 19.16
CA ILE A 134 -6.46 -1.43 18.97
C ILE A 134 -7.88 -1.98 19.07
N LYS A 135 -8.82 -1.20 19.61
CA LYS A 135 -10.21 -1.63 19.81
C LYS A 135 -11.14 -1.18 18.69
N TYR A 136 -10.70 -0.24 17.90
CA TYR A 136 -11.34 0.34 16.71
C TYR A 136 -10.26 0.99 15.87
N ASP A 137 -10.56 1.31 14.63
CA ASP A 137 -9.76 2.23 13.83
C ASP A 137 -10.41 3.62 13.84
N ILE A 138 -9.60 4.68 13.90
CA ILE A 138 -10.07 6.07 13.89
C ILE A 138 -9.72 6.65 12.52
N VAL A 139 -10.74 6.83 11.70
CA VAL A 139 -10.60 7.27 10.31
C VAL A 139 -11.17 8.68 10.11
N GLY A 140 -10.82 9.34 9.01
CA GLY A 140 -11.44 10.62 8.68
C GLY A 140 -12.96 10.50 8.50
N SER A 141 -13.73 11.49 9.01
CA SER A 141 -15.19 11.44 8.96
C SER A 141 -15.75 11.38 7.54
N HIS A 142 -15.03 11.93 6.56
CA HIS A 142 -15.45 11.91 5.16
C HIS A 142 -15.37 10.52 4.51
N LEU A 143 -14.73 9.52 5.14
CA LEU A 143 -14.77 8.13 4.65
C LEU A 143 -16.21 7.64 4.42
N GLN A 144 -17.16 8.09 5.25
CA GLN A 144 -18.58 7.75 5.11
C GLN A 144 -19.21 8.22 3.78
N ASN A 145 -18.60 9.19 3.12
CA ASN A 145 -19.10 9.75 1.86
C ASN A 145 -18.82 8.85 0.66
N TYR A 146 -18.00 7.81 0.81
CA TYR A 146 -17.55 6.97 -0.29
C TYR A 146 -18.17 5.57 -0.25
N ASP A 147 -18.51 5.07 -1.42
CA ASP A 147 -19.11 3.74 -1.60
C ASP A 147 -18.09 2.71 -2.07
N PHE A 148 -17.05 3.15 -2.77
CA PHE A 148 -16.01 2.30 -3.34
C PHE A 148 -14.63 2.94 -3.15
N MET A 149 -13.60 2.11 -2.90
CA MET A 149 -12.23 2.59 -2.80
C MET A 149 -11.30 1.87 -3.78
N ILE A 150 -10.51 2.63 -4.50
CA ILE A 150 -9.29 2.16 -5.15
C ILE A 150 -8.14 2.54 -4.23
N ASN A 151 -7.58 1.57 -3.54
CA ASN A 151 -6.37 1.75 -2.74
C ASN A 151 -5.18 1.72 -3.70
N LEU A 152 -4.71 2.91 -4.11
CA LEU A 152 -3.61 3.09 -5.04
C LEU A 152 -2.35 3.44 -4.25
N ALA A 153 -1.55 2.45 -3.95
CA ALA A 153 -0.32 2.58 -3.19
C ALA A 153 0.89 2.82 -4.12
N HIS A 154 1.92 3.38 -3.54
CA HIS A 154 3.27 3.43 -4.06
C HIS A 154 4.14 2.53 -3.19
N PHE A 155 4.78 1.50 -3.76
CA PHE A 155 5.65 0.59 -3.03
C PHE A 155 7.02 1.22 -2.76
N LYS A 156 7.46 1.23 -1.51
CA LYS A 156 8.72 1.83 -1.07
C LYS A 156 9.13 1.34 0.31
N GLY A 157 10.34 1.71 0.75
CA GLY A 157 10.76 1.56 2.14
C GLY A 157 9.96 2.46 3.08
N HIS A 158 10.06 2.19 4.38
CA HIS A 158 9.43 3.01 5.41
C HIS A 158 10.21 2.95 6.72
N ALA A 159 10.46 4.13 7.31
CA ALA A 159 11.29 4.26 8.51
C ALA A 159 10.78 3.45 9.71
N MET A 160 9.45 3.38 9.89
CA MET A 160 8.82 2.74 11.04
C MET A 160 8.23 1.36 10.74
N GLY A 161 7.62 1.18 9.58
CA GLY A 161 6.95 -0.07 9.19
C GLY A 161 7.77 -1.00 8.30
N GLY A 162 9.02 -0.65 8.00
CA GLY A 162 9.89 -1.41 7.09
C GLY A 162 9.62 -1.12 5.63
N PHE A 163 8.38 -1.28 5.17
CA PHE A 163 7.92 -0.91 3.83
C PHE A 163 6.53 -0.26 3.86
N GLY A 164 6.16 0.34 2.76
CA GLY A 164 4.82 0.86 2.50
C GLY A 164 4.28 0.25 1.21
N GLY A 165 3.15 -0.44 1.30
CA GLY A 165 2.35 -1.01 0.23
C GLY A 165 0.88 -0.77 0.51
N VAL A 166 -0.01 -1.62 -0.05
CA VAL A 166 -1.45 -1.41 0.07
C VAL A 166 -1.99 -1.62 1.48
N LEU A 167 -1.39 -2.51 2.28
CA LEU A 167 -1.79 -2.70 3.68
C LEU A 167 -1.52 -1.44 4.52
N LYS A 168 -0.34 -0.82 4.36
CA LYS A 168 -0.03 0.44 5.02
C LYS A 168 -0.90 1.59 4.51
N ASN A 169 -1.17 1.66 3.21
CA ASN A 169 -2.01 2.70 2.63
C ASN A 169 -3.47 2.58 3.10
N ALA A 170 -3.98 1.35 3.29
CA ALA A 170 -5.30 1.10 3.87
C ALA A 170 -5.36 1.45 5.37
N SER A 171 -4.31 1.16 6.14
CA SER A 171 -4.26 1.44 7.58
C SER A 171 -3.87 2.89 7.86
N ILE A 172 -2.57 3.18 7.91
CA ILE A 172 -2.05 4.52 8.23
C ILE A 172 -2.56 5.59 7.25
N GLY A 173 -2.72 5.24 5.96
CA GLY A 173 -3.18 6.18 4.95
C GLY A 173 -4.62 6.66 5.16
N VAL A 174 -5.53 5.78 5.58
CA VAL A 174 -6.97 6.08 5.78
C VAL A 174 -7.25 6.60 7.19
N ALA A 175 -6.42 6.22 8.18
CA ALA A 175 -6.55 6.69 9.54
C ALA A 175 -6.46 8.23 9.62
N SER A 176 -7.31 8.85 10.45
CA SER A 176 -7.20 10.27 10.79
C SER A 176 -5.86 10.59 11.45
N ARG A 177 -5.56 11.86 11.67
CA ARG A 177 -4.36 12.26 12.42
C ARG A 177 -4.27 11.58 13.79
N ASN A 178 -5.38 11.53 14.52
CA ASN A 178 -5.46 10.82 15.80
C ASN A 178 -5.44 9.30 15.63
N GLY A 179 -6.06 8.78 14.59
CA GLY A 179 -6.02 7.36 14.25
C GLY A 179 -4.62 6.86 13.94
N LYS A 180 -3.83 7.64 13.20
CA LYS A 180 -2.41 7.33 12.99
C LYS A 180 -1.67 7.20 14.32
N THR A 181 -1.93 8.10 15.28
CA THR A 181 -1.34 8.01 16.64
C THR A 181 -1.80 6.76 17.35
N TYR A 182 -3.09 6.44 17.30
CA TYR A 182 -3.65 5.26 17.96
C TYR A 182 -3.03 3.96 17.43
N ILE A 183 -2.82 3.86 16.13
CA ILE A 183 -2.13 2.72 15.49
C ILE A 183 -0.66 2.67 15.90
N HIS A 184 0.09 3.78 15.81
CA HIS A 184 1.53 3.81 16.13
C HIS A 184 1.80 3.49 17.61
N THR A 185 0.91 3.88 18.49
CA THR A 185 1.04 3.63 19.92
C THR A 185 0.43 2.29 20.37
N ALA A 186 -0.01 1.47 19.42
CA ALA A 186 -0.70 0.21 19.73
C ALA A 186 -1.84 0.39 20.74
N GLY A 187 -2.69 1.39 20.51
CA GLY A 187 -3.88 1.65 21.31
C GLY A 187 -3.66 2.44 22.61
N LYS A 188 -2.45 2.95 22.87
CA LYS A 188 -2.15 3.66 24.14
C LYS A 188 -2.58 5.13 24.15
N ALA A 189 -2.59 5.81 22.99
CA ALA A 189 -2.95 7.22 22.88
C ALA A 189 -3.74 7.49 21.61
N GLU A 190 -4.77 8.36 21.72
CA GLU A 190 -5.57 8.82 20.57
C GLU A 190 -5.21 10.25 20.14
N ASP A 191 -4.64 11.07 21.02
CA ASP A 191 -4.26 12.45 20.73
C ASP A 191 -2.89 12.49 20.04
N TYR A 192 -2.81 13.08 18.83
CA TYR A 192 -1.57 13.16 18.05
C TYR A 192 -0.45 13.92 18.79
N ASN A 193 -0.77 14.80 19.73
CA ASN A 193 0.22 15.47 20.59
C ASN A 193 0.90 14.51 21.57
N GLN A 194 0.37 13.31 21.76
CA GLN A 194 0.88 12.29 22.68
C GLN A 194 1.63 11.15 21.96
N LEU A 195 1.79 11.24 20.64
CA LEU A 195 2.42 10.18 19.82
C LEU A 195 3.76 9.73 20.39
N TRP A 196 4.68 10.65 20.53
CA TRP A 196 6.09 10.33 20.87
C TRP A 196 6.28 9.81 22.29
N GLN A 197 5.39 10.17 23.22
CA GLN A 197 5.45 9.75 24.62
C GLN A 197 4.86 8.35 24.85
N ASN A 198 4.09 7.83 23.90
CA ASN A 198 3.32 6.60 24.06
C ASN A 198 3.71 5.49 23.07
N LEU A 199 4.79 5.65 22.32
CA LEU A 199 5.30 4.59 21.45
C LEU A 199 5.62 3.33 22.27
N PRO A 200 5.55 2.12 21.66
CA PRO A 200 5.96 0.88 22.34
C PRO A 200 7.36 1.00 22.89
N GLU A 201 7.60 0.38 24.06
CA GLU A 201 8.91 0.38 24.70
C GLU A 201 9.96 -0.27 23.80
N GLY A 202 11.11 0.42 23.63
CA GLY A 202 12.17 -0.06 22.75
C GLY A 202 11.82 -0.04 21.26
N TRP A 203 10.77 0.71 20.89
CA TRP A 203 10.37 0.87 19.49
C TRP A 203 11.57 1.21 18.59
N MET A 204 11.61 0.58 17.41
CA MET A 204 12.70 0.63 16.44
C MET A 204 14.06 0.04 16.91
N ASN A 205 14.16 -0.54 18.11
CA ASN A 205 15.39 -1.16 18.58
C ASN A 205 15.51 -2.65 18.17
N SER A 206 14.39 -3.34 18.01
CA SER A 206 14.35 -4.70 17.50
C SER A 206 13.03 -5.00 16.79
N PRO A 207 12.99 -6.01 15.90
CA PRO A 207 11.76 -6.42 15.21
C PRO A 207 10.61 -6.77 16.17
N GLU A 208 10.91 -7.39 17.32
CA GLU A 208 9.90 -7.79 18.31
C GLU A 208 9.22 -6.58 18.93
N ASN A 209 9.97 -5.48 19.13
CA ASN A 209 9.45 -4.24 19.70
C ASN A 209 8.54 -3.47 18.73
N ASP A 210 8.70 -3.72 17.43
CA ASP A 210 7.86 -3.11 16.39
C ASP A 210 6.57 -3.91 16.15
N THR A 211 6.48 -5.16 16.62
CA THR A 211 5.32 -6.04 16.44
C THR A 211 3.98 -5.42 16.86
N PRO A 212 3.83 -4.74 18.01
CA PRO A 212 2.55 -4.13 18.38
C PRO A 212 2.04 -3.10 17.36
N PHE A 213 2.92 -2.30 16.81
CA PHE A 213 2.59 -1.33 15.77
C PHE A 213 2.23 -2.03 14.45
N ILE A 214 3.02 -3.01 14.02
CA ILE A 214 2.80 -3.76 12.78
C ILE A 214 1.46 -4.51 12.81
N GLU A 215 1.15 -5.18 13.92
CA GLU A 215 -0.14 -5.87 14.08
C GLU A 215 -1.30 -4.88 14.17
N SER A 216 -1.11 -3.70 14.78
CA SER A 216 -2.13 -2.64 14.78
C SER A 216 -2.42 -2.12 13.37
N MET A 217 -1.40 -1.97 12.51
CA MET A 217 -1.60 -1.64 11.10
C MET A 217 -2.41 -2.72 10.38
N SER A 218 -2.12 -4.00 10.62
CA SER A 218 -2.88 -5.10 10.01
C SER A 218 -4.35 -5.07 10.42
N ALA A 219 -4.64 -4.83 11.70
CA ALA A 219 -6.01 -4.72 12.21
C ALA A 219 -6.77 -3.53 11.61
N ALA A 220 -6.12 -2.37 11.48
CA ALA A 220 -6.70 -1.17 10.85
C ALA A 220 -6.96 -1.39 9.34
N ALA A 221 -6.00 -2.01 8.62
CA ALA A 221 -6.21 -2.37 7.21
C ALA A 221 -7.41 -3.30 7.01
N GLN A 222 -7.58 -4.28 7.92
CA GLN A 222 -8.74 -5.18 7.91
C GLN A 222 -10.04 -4.41 8.17
N ALA A 223 -10.05 -3.45 9.11
CA ALA A 223 -11.23 -2.63 9.39
C ALA A 223 -11.69 -1.85 8.16
N VAL A 224 -10.76 -1.22 7.42
CA VAL A 224 -11.04 -0.49 6.18
C VAL A 224 -11.53 -1.44 5.08
N HIS A 225 -10.90 -2.62 4.92
CA HIS A 225 -11.35 -3.64 3.97
C HIS A 225 -12.81 -4.05 4.23
N GLU A 226 -13.13 -4.41 5.46
CA GLU A 226 -14.48 -4.83 5.85
C GLU A 226 -15.50 -3.69 5.71
N TYR A 227 -15.09 -2.46 5.99
CA TYR A 227 -15.96 -1.29 5.82
C TYR A 227 -16.42 -1.13 4.37
N PHE A 228 -15.51 -1.24 3.39
CA PHE A 228 -15.85 -1.14 1.98
C PHE A 228 -16.47 -2.42 1.40
N LYS A 229 -16.11 -3.61 1.91
CA LYS A 229 -16.77 -4.86 1.56
C LYS A 229 -18.25 -4.84 1.91
N GLY A 230 -18.63 -4.14 2.98
CA GLY A 230 -20.04 -3.89 3.33
C GLY A 230 -20.74 -2.85 2.45
N ARG A 231 -20.05 -2.26 1.47
CA ARG A 231 -20.51 -1.24 0.51
C ARG A 231 -20.38 -1.77 -0.92
N ASN A 232 -19.82 -0.98 -1.82
CA ASN A 232 -19.63 -1.40 -3.22
C ASN A 232 -18.25 -2.03 -3.48
N GLY A 233 -17.36 -2.05 -2.48
CA GLY A 233 -16.09 -2.78 -2.52
C GLY A 233 -14.84 -1.92 -2.45
N ILE A 234 -13.72 -2.62 -2.42
CA ILE A 234 -12.37 -2.05 -2.44
C ILE A 234 -11.48 -2.90 -3.35
N VAL A 235 -10.62 -2.25 -4.11
CA VAL A 235 -9.57 -2.90 -4.92
C VAL A 235 -8.22 -2.31 -4.59
N TYR A 236 -7.16 -3.06 -4.85
CA TYR A 236 -5.81 -2.72 -4.46
C TYR A 236 -4.90 -2.70 -5.68
N ILE A 237 -4.13 -1.61 -5.81
CA ILE A 237 -3.12 -1.42 -6.85
C ILE A 237 -1.87 -0.90 -6.17
N ASP A 238 -0.71 -1.48 -6.47
CA ASP A 238 0.58 -1.03 -5.98
C ASP A 238 1.51 -0.73 -7.14
N VAL A 239 2.11 0.46 -7.15
CA VAL A 239 3.02 0.92 -8.18
C VAL A 239 4.44 0.83 -7.63
N MET A 240 5.25 -0.02 -8.25
CA MET A 240 6.64 -0.29 -7.87
C MET A 240 7.61 0.50 -8.77
N ASN A 241 7.61 1.82 -8.59
CA ASN A 241 8.52 2.74 -9.27
C ASN A 241 9.19 3.68 -8.28
N ASN A 242 10.31 4.28 -8.65
CA ASN A 242 11.06 5.20 -7.78
C ASN A 242 11.25 4.63 -6.36
N ILE A 243 11.58 3.34 -6.27
CA ILE A 243 11.66 2.62 -4.99
C ILE A 243 12.88 3.10 -4.20
N SER A 244 12.63 3.83 -3.13
CA SER A 244 13.61 4.33 -2.17
C SER A 244 13.46 3.62 -0.82
N ILE A 245 14.49 3.73 0.03
CA ILE A 245 14.44 3.26 1.42
C ILE A 245 13.45 4.05 2.28
N ASP A 246 13.11 5.27 1.86
CA ASP A 246 12.22 6.17 2.57
C ASP A 246 10.84 6.24 1.91
N CYS A 247 9.87 6.70 2.66
CA CYS A 247 8.51 6.80 2.18
C CYS A 247 8.18 8.21 1.67
N ASP A 248 7.04 8.34 0.96
CA ASP A 248 6.53 9.63 0.47
C ASP A 248 6.25 10.64 1.60
N CYS A 249 6.27 10.18 2.86
CA CYS A 249 6.13 11.03 4.04
C CYS A 249 7.46 11.66 4.50
N ASP A 250 8.55 11.40 3.80
CA ASP A 250 9.82 12.10 3.96
C ASP A 250 9.90 13.26 2.97
N GLY A 251 10.18 14.45 3.47
CA GLY A 251 10.31 15.65 2.64
C GLY A 251 11.66 15.75 1.90
N ASN A 252 12.60 14.90 2.24
CA ASN A 252 13.92 14.81 1.59
C ASN A 252 14.41 13.36 1.57
N PRO A 253 13.70 12.46 0.87
CA PRO A 253 14.02 11.03 0.86
C PRO A 253 15.34 10.76 0.15
N HIS A 254 15.91 9.59 0.44
CA HIS A 254 17.01 9.06 -0.38
C HIS A 254 16.55 8.85 -1.82
N GLU A 255 17.48 9.00 -2.75
CA GLU A 255 17.24 8.66 -4.15
C GLU A 255 16.83 7.19 -4.29
N PRO A 256 15.99 6.86 -5.27
CA PRO A 256 15.68 5.49 -5.61
C PRO A 256 16.96 4.70 -5.96
N THR A 257 17.12 3.52 -5.38
CA THR A 257 18.29 2.66 -5.58
C THR A 257 17.95 1.36 -6.33
N ILE A 258 16.68 1.18 -6.66
CA ILE A 258 16.13 0.00 -7.35
C ILE A 258 15.44 0.46 -8.62
N GLN A 259 15.67 -0.26 -9.72
CA GLN A 259 14.97 0.00 -10.99
C GLN A 259 13.46 -0.19 -10.82
N ASP A 260 12.70 0.55 -11.61
CA ASP A 260 11.26 0.40 -11.68
C ASP A 260 10.88 -1.05 -12.05
N ILE A 261 9.95 -1.63 -11.30
CA ILE A 261 9.55 -3.04 -11.45
C ILE A 261 8.28 -3.16 -12.28
N GLY A 262 7.25 -2.36 -11.96
CA GLY A 262 5.96 -2.45 -12.63
C GLY A 262 4.79 -2.01 -11.77
N ILE A 263 3.58 -2.37 -12.20
CA ILE A 263 2.34 -2.15 -11.46
C ILE A 263 1.71 -3.52 -11.20
N ALA A 264 1.27 -3.73 -9.95
CA ALA A 264 0.55 -4.93 -9.56
C ALA A 264 -0.84 -4.58 -9.00
N ALA A 265 -1.82 -5.48 -9.16
CA ALA A 265 -3.16 -5.31 -8.63
C ALA A 265 -3.78 -6.63 -8.19
N SER A 266 -4.61 -6.58 -7.14
CA SER A 266 -5.37 -7.72 -6.64
C SER A 266 -6.63 -7.26 -5.91
N LEU A 267 -7.58 -8.18 -5.72
CA LEU A 267 -8.68 -8.01 -4.79
C LEU A 267 -8.29 -8.39 -3.35
N ASP A 268 -7.13 -9.03 -3.20
CA ASP A 268 -6.56 -9.47 -1.93
C ASP A 268 -5.32 -8.63 -1.59
N PRO A 269 -5.37 -7.77 -0.56
CA PRO A 269 -4.26 -6.90 -0.20
C PRO A 269 -3.06 -7.65 0.38
N VAL A 270 -3.29 -8.80 1.03
CA VAL A 270 -2.23 -9.65 1.58
C VAL A 270 -1.42 -10.29 0.46
N ALA A 271 -2.11 -10.87 -0.52
CA ALA A 271 -1.48 -11.46 -1.70
C ALA A 271 -0.69 -10.41 -2.51
N LEU A 272 -1.23 -9.19 -2.62
CA LEU A 272 -0.59 -8.12 -3.37
C LEU A 272 0.70 -7.64 -2.69
N ASP A 273 0.67 -7.29 -1.40
CA ASP A 273 1.87 -6.88 -0.68
C ASP A 273 2.91 -8.02 -0.60
N LYS A 274 2.44 -9.29 -0.47
CA LYS A 274 3.34 -10.45 -0.54
C LYS A 274 4.05 -10.56 -1.88
N PHE A 275 3.31 -10.38 -2.99
CA PHE A 275 3.89 -10.36 -4.33
C PHE A 275 4.92 -9.23 -4.48
N CYS A 276 4.59 -8.01 -4.07
CA CYS A 276 5.51 -6.86 -4.17
C CYS A 276 6.79 -7.09 -3.35
N LEU A 277 6.67 -7.61 -2.12
CA LEU A 277 7.82 -8.01 -1.31
C LEU A 277 8.67 -9.07 -2.02
N ASP A 278 8.05 -10.12 -2.59
CA ASP A 278 8.78 -11.17 -3.30
C ASP A 278 9.52 -10.62 -4.52
N GLN A 279 8.94 -9.65 -5.24
CA GLN A 279 9.66 -8.98 -6.34
C GLN A 279 10.95 -8.34 -5.83
N VAL A 280 10.89 -7.57 -4.75
CA VAL A 280 12.07 -6.86 -4.21
C VAL A 280 13.07 -7.83 -3.58
N PHE A 281 12.61 -8.84 -2.83
CA PHE A 281 13.50 -9.82 -2.18
C PHE A 281 14.23 -10.73 -3.20
N ASN A 282 13.66 -10.93 -4.40
CA ASN A 282 14.25 -11.74 -5.46
C ASN A 282 15.11 -10.92 -6.45
N LEU A 283 15.15 -9.58 -6.33
CA LEU A 283 16.05 -8.78 -7.17
C LEU A 283 17.52 -9.08 -6.84
N PRO A 284 18.38 -9.18 -7.85
CA PRO A 284 19.81 -9.26 -7.62
C PRO A 284 20.31 -7.94 -7.01
N ASN A 285 21.25 -8.03 -6.07
CA ASN A 285 21.96 -6.84 -5.60
C ASN A 285 23.15 -6.62 -6.54
N ASP A 286 23.03 -5.68 -7.47
CA ASP A 286 24.00 -5.42 -8.55
C ASP A 286 24.13 -3.91 -8.86
N GLU A 287 24.76 -3.55 -9.95
CA GLU A 287 24.96 -2.16 -10.37
C GLU A 287 23.66 -1.40 -10.71
N ASN A 288 22.58 -2.12 -10.99
CA ASN A 288 21.26 -1.56 -11.32
C ASN A 288 20.31 -1.55 -10.13
N ASN A 289 20.58 -2.36 -9.10
CA ASN A 289 19.70 -2.55 -7.95
C ASN A 289 20.51 -2.66 -6.67
N ASP A 290 20.66 -1.57 -5.92
CA ASP A 290 21.14 -1.67 -4.52
C ASP A 290 19.96 -1.94 -3.59
N THR A 291 19.67 -3.23 -3.40
CA THR A 291 18.56 -3.68 -2.56
C THR A 291 18.89 -3.74 -1.08
N LYS A 292 20.19 -3.67 -0.73
CA LYS A 292 20.67 -3.99 0.63
C LYS A 292 20.01 -3.14 1.70
N ALA A 293 20.03 -1.82 1.55
CA ALA A 293 19.51 -0.91 2.56
C ALA A 293 18.00 -1.08 2.76
N LEU A 294 17.24 -1.29 1.67
CA LEU A 294 15.80 -1.54 1.72
C LEU A 294 15.48 -2.84 2.42
N LEU A 295 16.14 -3.95 2.05
CA LEU A 295 15.91 -5.26 2.67
C LEU A 295 16.29 -5.27 4.16
N GLU A 296 17.41 -4.62 4.52
CA GLU A 296 17.80 -4.43 5.92
C GLU A 296 16.73 -3.64 6.70
N ARG A 297 16.19 -2.55 6.14
CA ARG A 297 15.10 -1.76 6.74
C ARG A 297 13.86 -2.60 6.95
N ILE A 298 13.41 -3.36 5.95
CA ILE A 298 12.23 -4.23 6.04
C ILE A 298 12.41 -5.24 7.19
N ASN A 299 13.58 -5.90 7.26
CA ASN A 299 13.86 -6.90 8.28
C ASN A 299 13.99 -6.28 9.69
N GLN A 300 14.70 -5.16 9.83
CA GLN A 300 14.89 -4.48 11.12
C GLN A 300 13.59 -3.97 11.74
N ARG A 301 12.59 -3.68 10.92
CA ARG A 301 11.27 -3.17 11.36
C ARG A 301 10.20 -4.25 11.44
N HIS A 302 10.56 -5.52 11.34
CA HIS A 302 9.60 -6.62 11.27
C HIS A 302 8.55 -6.42 10.16
N GLY A 303 8.94 -5.71 9.08
CA GLY A 303 8.00 -5.21 8.08
C GLY A 303 7.16 -6.28 7.40
N THR A 304 7.75 -7.45 7.09
CA THR A 304 7.02 -8.56 6.46
C THR A 304 5.90 -9.13 7.35
N HIS A 305 5.97 -8.91 8.67
CA HIS A 305 4.99 -9.45 9.61
C HIS A 305 3.55 -8.93 9.35
N ILE A 306 3.40 -7.72 8.81
CA ILE A 306 2.06 -7.18 8.47
C ILE A 306 1.29 -8.11 7.52
N VAL A 307 1.98 -8.71 6.55
CA VAL A 307 1.40 -9.62 5.55
C VAL A 307 0.95 -10.92 6.22
N TYR A 308 1.81 -11.53 7.03
CA TYR A 308 1.50 -12.77 7.74
C TYR A 308 0.40 -12.55 8.78
N ARG A 309 0.44 -11.43 9.50
CA ARG A 309 -0.62 -11.09 10.44
C ARG A 309 -1.96 -10.83 9.75
N GLY A 310 -1.95 -10.23 8.54
CA GLY A 310 -3.14 -10.07 7.72
C GLY A 310 -3.78 -11.41 7.32
N GLU A 311 -2.96 -12.39 6.96
CA GLU A 311 -3.44 -13.75 6.66
C GLU A 311 -4.03 -14.43 7.91
N GLU A 312 -3.34 -14.38 9.05
CA GLU A 312 -3.83 -14.92 10.32
C GLU A 312 -5.17 -14.30 10.75
N ALA A 313 -5.34 -13.00 10.51
CA ALA A 313 -6.57 -12.27 10.81
C ALA A 313 -7.69 -12.50 9.75
N GLY A 314 -7.43 -13.27 8.70
CA GLY A 314 -8.40 -13.57 7.64
C GLY A 314 -8.69 -12.40 6.70
N LEU A 315 -7.75 -11.46 6.53
CA LEU A 315 -7.85 -10.35 5.58
C LEU A 315 -7.60 -10.82 4.14
N GLY A 316 -6.75 -11.82 3.95
CA GLY A 316 -6.39 -12.40 2.66
C GLY A 316 -5.50 -13.61 2.82
N THR A 317 -4.74 -13.96 1.78
CA THR A 317 -3.79 -15.09 1.80
C THR A 317 -2.43 -14.68 1.25
N THR A 318 -1.36 -15.26 1.80
CA THR A 318 0.01 -15.08 1.28
C THR A 318 0.29 -15.90 0.01
N LYS A 319 -0.64 -16.77 -0.38
CA LYS A 319 -0.54 -17.57 -1.60
C LYS A 319 -1.15 -16.82 -2.77
N TYR A 320 -0.40 -16.73 -3.87
CA TYR A 320 -0.88 -16.04 -5.05
C TYR A 320 -0.48 -16.75 -6.35
N THR A 321 -1.23 -16.45 -7.40
CA THR A 321 -0.88 -16.76 -8.79
C THR A 321 -0.77 -15.46 -9.56
N VAL A 322 0.20 -15.36 -10.49
CA VAL A 322 0.44 -14.13 -11.25
C VAL A 322 -0.15 -14.25 -12.66
N VAL A 323 -0.86 -13.22 -13.08
CA VAL A 323 -1.31 -13.01 -14.47
C VAL A 323 -0.59 -11.78 -15.02
N GLU A 324 0.36 -12.00 -15.94
CA GLU A 324 1.07 -10.92 -16.64
C GLU A 324 0.20 -10.37 -17.79
N LEU A 325 0.19 -9.01 -17.95
CA LEU A 325 -0.63 -8.27 -18.92
C LEU A 325 0.20 -7.62 -20.03
#